data_f44e43aea0d38652f1ed78326d7eb85a
#
_entry.id   f44e43aea0d38652f1ed78326d7eb85a
#
_cell.length_a   1.000
_cell.length_b   1.000
_cell.length_c   1.000
_cell.angle_alpha   90.00
_cell.angle_beta   90.00
_cell.angle_gamma   90.00
#
_symmetry.space_group_name_H-M   'P 1'
#
loop_
_entity.id
_entity.type
_entity.pdbx_description
1 polymer ?
#
loop_
_entity_poly.entity_id
_entity_poly.type
_entity_poly.pdbx_seq_one_letter_code
_entity_poly.pdbx_strand_id
1 'polypeptide(L)'
;MLFSLFEAFMNYELLSVPIVLVAWPCHGAGYQRFPLRMKTGYGERSSEVKCASFRLAVEAHNIRAFKTIPEECVEPTKDYINGEQFRSDSKTVNQQAFFYASEREVHHNDIFIFGIDNTVLSNIPYYEKHGYGVEEFNETLYDEWVNKGDAPALPETLKNYNKLLSLGFKIVFLSGRYLDKMAVTEANLKKAGFHTWEQLILKDPHLITPNALSYKSAMRENLLRQGYRIVGIIGDQWSDLLGDHRGESRTFKLPNPIRKPYARKMQKLVVVKKMKVLVFFVAIVLAAWHCHGSDHDHDHGHTYQIFPLRMKTGHGGHYIPEVSCQSWRLGVEAHNVIDWKTVPQDCEGYIGNYMLGEQYRSDSKIVNQQAYFYAKTLNITAKTAWVFDIDETTLSNLPYYADHGFGVELYNETSFNKWVDLGEAPALPESLKLYKKLLSLGIKIVFITGRPLDQKAVTATNLKLAGYHTWEKLITKNTSEYHGKTAVTYKSTERKKLEEKGYKIIGNIGDQWSDLLGTNTGDRTFKLPDPMYYIS
;
A
#
# COMPACT_ATOMS: atom_id res chain seq x y z
N MET A 1 18.69 -43.81 -41.46
CA MET A 1 19.86 -43.76 -40.58
C MET A 1 19.61 -42.71 -39.52
N LEU A 2 18.57 -42.92 -38.71
CA LEU A 2 18.11 -42.07 -37.59
C LEU A 2 17.06 -42.84 -36.77
N PHE A 3 17.39 -44.13 -36.47
CA PHE A 3 16.53 -45.04 -35.70
C PHE A 3 17.38 -46.06 -34.92
N SER A 4 18.40 -45.59 -34.18
CA SER A 4 19.18 -46.51 -33.34
C SER A 4 19.91 -45.82 -32.18
N LEU A 5 19.24 -44.90 -31.48
CA LEU A 5 19.79 -44.28 -30.26
C LEU A 5 18.72 -44.10 -29.14
N PHE A 6 17.64 -44.88 -29.16
CA PHE A 6 16.57 -44.81 -28.17
C PHE A 6 16.37 -46.07 -27.32
N GLU A 7 17.28 -47.06 -27.39
CA GLU A 7 17.15 -48.32 -26.65
C GLU A 7 18.24 -48.59 -25.60
N ALA A 8 18.96 -47.60 -25.11
CA ALA A 8 20.07 -47.81 -24.17
C ALA A 8 19.92 -47.15 -22.80
N PHE A 9 18.73 -46.81 -22.34
CA PHE A 9 18.54 -46.20 -20.99
C PHE A 9 17.29 -46.71 -20.23
N MET A 10 17.00 -47.99 -20.32
CA MET A 10 16.02 -48.64 -19.45
C MET A 10 16.58 -49.96 -18.92
N ASN A 11 17.42 -49.87 -17.89
CA ASN A 11 17.67 -50.98 -16.96
C ASN A 11 18.66 -50.50 -15.88
N TYR A 12 18.16 -49.99 -14.78
CA TYR A 12 18.83 -50.07 -13.48
C TYR A 12 17.80 -50.37 -12.41
N GLU A 13 18.05 -51.49 -11.75
CA GLU A 13 17.23 -52.09 -10.72
C GLU A 13 17.11 -51.25 -9.47
N LEU A 14 15.91 -51.27 -8.88
CA LEU A 14 15.58 -50.84 -7.55
C LEU A 14 16.36 -51.62 -6.48
N LEU A 15 17.31 -51.01 -5.82
CA LEU A 15 17.83 -51.46 -4.53
C LEU A 15 17.06 -50.80 -3.41
N SER A 16 16.19 -51.57 -2.77
CA SER A 16 15.49 -51.24 -1.54
C SER A 16 16.46 -51.17 -0.37
N VAL A 17 16.67 -49.97 0.19
CA VAL A 17 17.35 -49.79 1.48
C VAL A 17 16.29 -49.59 2.56
N PRO A 18 16.22 -50.39 3.61
CA PRO A 18 15.28 -50.17 4.70
C PRO A 18 15.74 -49.01 5.58
N ILE A 19 14.93 -47.97 5.66
CA ILE A 19 15.10 -46.86 6.61
C ILE A 19 14.64 -47.39 7.98
N VAL A 20 15.59 -47.62 8.86
CA VAL A 20 15.32 -47.89 10.29
C VAL A 20 15.02 -46.55 10.97
N LEU A 21 13.75 -46.35 11.31
CA LEU A 21 13.32 -45.26 12.20
C LEU A 21 13.74 -45.59 13.63
N VAL A 22 14.78 -44.91 14.13
CA VAL A 22 15.10 -44.92 15.55
C VAL A 22 14.27 -43.81 16.21
N ALA A 23 13.24 -44.20 16.93
CA ALA A 23 12.48 -43.30 17.78
C ALA A 23 13.27 -43.03 19.07
N TRP A 24 13.67 -41.77 19.27
CA TRP A 24 14.16 -41.31 20.57
C TRP A 24 13.01 -40.61 21.34
N PRO A 25 12.78 -40.98 22.58
CA PRO A 25 11.79 -40.28 23.40
C PRO A 25 12.40 -39.02 24.00
N CYS A 26 12.03 -37.85 23.47
CA CYS A 26 12.29 -36.58 24.14
C CYS A 26 11.14 -36.24 25.08
N HIS A 27 11.39 -36.34 26.40
CA HIS A 27 10.55 -35.68 27.39
C HIS A 27 10.91 -34.18 27.42
N GLY A 28 10.00 -33.34 26.99
CA GLY A 28 10.10 -31.89 27.06
C GLY A 28 8.72 -31.30 26.85
N ALA A 29 8.33 -30.39 27.70
CA ALA A 29 7.00 -29.77 27.78
C ALA A 29 6.43 -29.40 26.42
N GLY A 30 5.26 -29.96 26.11
CA GLY A 30 4.69 -29.91 24.77
C GLY A 30 4.15 -28.55 24.38
N TYR A 31 4.86 -27.88 23.53
CA TYR A 31 4.25 -26.97 22.57
C TYR A 31 3.71 -27.81 21.41
N GLN A 32 2.40 -27.95 21.33
CA GLN A 32 1.79 -28.56 20.16
C GLN A 32 2.07 -27.65 18.95
N ARG A 33 2.97 -28.09 18.08
CA ARG A 33 3.24 -27.46 16.79
C ARG A 33 2.02 -27.66 15.89
N PHE A 34 1.24 -26.61 15.67
CA PHE A 34 0.27 -26.62 14.60
C PHE A 34 0.97 -26.14 13.31
N PRO A 35 1.07 -26.99 12.29
CA PRO A 35 1.44 -26.48 10.97
C PRO A 35 0.31 -25.57 10.51
N LEU A 36 0.53 -24.26 10.51
CA LEU A 36 -0.32 -23.31 9.80
C LEU A 36 -0.19 -23.65 8.29
N ARG A 37 -0.92 -24.66 7.86
CA ARG A 37 -1.11 -24.94 6.45
C ARG A 37 -2.00 -23.83 5.91
N MET A 38 -1.36 -22.79 5.40
CA MET A 38 -2.06 -21.78 4.64
C MET A 38 -2.74 -22.49 3.46
N LYS A 39 -4.09 -22.54 3.46
CA LYS A 39 -4.86 -23.15 2.36
C LYS A 39 -4.41 -22.57 1.03
N THR A 40 -3.84 -23.38 0.18
CA THR A 40 -3.58 -23.08 -1.23
C THR A 40 -4.80 -23.51 -2.06
N GLY A 41 -6.01 -23.10 -1.65
CA GLY A 41 -7.21 -23.31 -2.44
C GLY A 41 -7.27 -22.27 -3.57
N TYR A 42 -7.06 -22.70 -4.79
CA TYR A 42 -7.39 -21.94 -6.01
C TYR A 42 -8.88 -22.10 -6.33
N GLY A 43 -9.76 -21.58 -5.43
CA GLY A 43 -11.12 -21.23 -5.82
C GLY A 43 -11.10 -19.88 -6.52
N GLU A 44 -11.99 -19.63 -7.48
CA GLU A 44 -12.22 -18.27 -7.97
C GLU A 44 -12.62 -17.41 -6.77
N ARG A 45 -11.79 -16.43 -6.44
CA ARG A 45 -12.07 -15.48 -5.34
C ARG A 45 -13.34 -14.72 -5.67
N SER A 46 -14.19 -14.50 -4.69
CA SER A 46 -15.39 -13.70 -4.87
C SER A 46 -15.02 -12.34 -5.45
N SER A 47 -15.85 -11.76 -6.29
CA SER A 47 -15.66 -10.41 -6.84
C SER A 47 -15.49 -9.39 -5.71
N GLU A 48 -16.19 -9.56 -4.61
CA GLU A 48 -16.12 -8.71 -3.41
C GLU A 48 -14.70 -8.65 -2.81
N VAL A 49 -14.06 -9.82 -2.58
CA VAL A 49 -12.67 -9.89 -2.07
C VAL A 49 -11.70 -9.23 -3.03
N LYS A 50 -11.86 -9.44 -4.35
CA LYS A 50 -11.00 -8.80 -5.36
C LYS A 50 -11.16 -7.28 -5.37
N CYS A 51 -12.39 -6.79 -5.26
CA CYS A 51 -12.69 -5.36 -5.29
C CYS A 51 -12.24 -4.64 -4.01
N ALA A 52 -12.37 -5.29 -2.84
CA ALA A 52 -11.83 -4.78 -1.60
C ALA A 52 -10.29 -4.66 -1.66
N SER A 53 -9.61 -5.66 -2.25
CA SER A 53 -8.16 -5.62 -2.45
C SER A 53 -7.74 -4.55 -3.47
N PHE A 54 -8.50 -4.36 -4.55
CA PHE A 54 -8.26 -3.27 -5.50
C PHE A 54 -8.36 -1.92 -4.78
N ARG A 55 -9.41 -1.69 -4.01
CA ARG A 55 -9.62 -0.48 -3.22
C ARG A 55 -8.46 -0.23 -2.28
N LEU A 56 -8.08 -1.21 -1.44
CA LEU A 56 -6.96 -1.06 -0.51
C LEU A 56 -5.65 -0.73 -1.25
N ALA A 57 -5.39 -1.38 -2.38
CA ALA A 57 -4.18 -1.13 -3.16
C ALA A 57 -4.14 0.29 -3.77
N VAL A 58 -5.30 0.89 -4.08
CA VAL A 58 -5.41 2.30 -4.47
C VAL A 58 -5.16 3.21 -3.28
N GLU A 59 -5.81 2.94 -2.14
CA GLU A 59 -5.71 3.76 -0.93
C GLU A 59 -4.31 3.72 -0.32
N ALA A 60 -3.59 2.59 -0.38
CA ALA A 60 -2.21 2.44 0.08
C ALA A 60 -1.15 2.77 -1.00
N HIS A 61 -1.52 3.45 -2.09
CA HIS A 61 -0.62 3.88 -3.17
C HIS A 61 0.09 2.78 -3.98
N ASN A 62 -0.38 1.55 -3.90
CA ASN A 62 0.18 0.45 -4.68
C ASN A 62 -0.28 0.47 -6.15
N ILE A 63 -1.53 0.87 -6.41
CA ILE A 63 -2.06 1.10 -7.75
C ILE A 63 -1.99 2.61 -8.05
N ARG A 64 -1.09 3.02 -8.96
CA ARG A 64 -0.83 4.43 -9.27
C ARG A 64 -1.40 4.89 -10.61
N ALA A 65 -1.59 3.96 -11.54
CA ALA A 65 -1.98 4.29 -12.91
C ALA A 65 -3.10 3.35 -13.37
N PHE A 66 -4.33 3.76 -13.16
CA PHE A 66 -5.50 3.12 -13.76
C PHE A 66 -6.38 4.21 -14.38
N LYS A 67 -7.07 3.88 -15.47
CA LYS A 67 -7.99 4.81 -16.12
C LYS A 67 -9.40 4.63 -15.58
N THR A 68 -9.77 3.38 -15.32
CA THR A 68 -11.08 2.96 -14.86
C THR A 68 -10.94 1.94 -13.75
N ILE A 69 -11.94 1.85 -12.88
CA ILE A 69 -12.05 0.70 -11.98
C ILE A 69 -12.40 -0.57 -12.77
N PRO A 70 -12.08 -1.77 -12.27
CA PRO A 70 -12.56 -3.01 -12.90
C PRO A 70 -14.09 -3.04 -12.98
N GLU A 71 -14.63 -3.56 -14.08
CA GLU A 71 -16.08 -3.58 -14.31
C GLU A 71 -16.83 -4.36 -13.21
N GLU A 72 -16.28 -5.47 -12.77
CA GLU A 72 -16.83 -6.27 -11.67
C GLU A 72 -16.83 -5.54 -10.32
N CYS A 73 -16.14 -4.40 -10.20
CA CYS A 73 -16.03 -3.62 -8.96
C CYS A 73 -16.97 -2.39 -8.92
N VAL A 74 -17.80 -2.18 -9.91
CA VAL A 74 -18.73 -1.04 -9.95
C VAL A 74 -19.70 -1.06 -8.78
N GLU A 75 -20.47 -2.14 -8.60
CA GLU A 75 -21.43 -2.25 -7.49
C GLU A 75 -20.74 -2.23 -6.12
N PRO A 76 -19.66 -2.99 -5.84
CA PRO A 76 -18.92 -2.85 -4.59
C PRO A 76 -18.38 -1.45 -4.33
N THR A 77 -17.96 -0.70 -5.37
CA THR A 77 -17.50 0.68 -5.22
C THR A 77 -18.64 1.64 -4.92
N LYS A 78 -19.77 1.49 -5.58
CA LYS A 78 -21.01 2.25 -5.33
C LYS A 78 -21.52 2.04 -3.90
N ASP A 79 -21.62 0.78 -3.46
CA ASP A 79 -22.06 0.43 -2.11
C ASP A 79 -21.12 0.99 -1.05
N TYR A 80 -19.81 0.94 -1.29
CA TYR A 80 -18.82 1.53 -0.40
C TYR A 80 -18.98 3.06 -0.31
N ILE A 81 -18.98 3.77 -1.44
CA ILE A 81 -18.98 5.24 -1.47
C ILE A 81 -20.28 5.83 -0.89
N ASN A 82 -21.41 5.16 -1.11
CA ASN A 82 -22.71 5.60 -0.58
C ASN A 82 -23.00 5.06 0.82
N GLY A 83 -22.19 4.11 1.30
CA GLY A 83 -22.40 3.38 2.54
C GLY A 83 -21.82 4.04 3.80
N GLU A 84 -22.10 3.42 4.93
CA GLU A 84 -21.59 3.84 6.24
C GLU A 84 -20.09 3.66 6.37
N GLN A 85 -19.50 2.67 5.66
CA GLN A 85 -18.07 2.40 5.73
C GLN A 85 -17.24 3.59 5.21
N PHE A 86 -17.64 4.20 4.09
CA PHE A 86 -16.98 5.40 3.56
C PHE A 86 -17.04 6.57 4.53
N ARG A 87 -18.19 6.74 5.21
CA ARG A 87 -18.36 7.77 6.23
C ARG A 87 -17.48 7.52 7.45
N SER A 88 -17.42 6.26 7.90
CA SER A 88 -16.57 5.84 9.02
C SER A 88 -15.07 6.03 8.69
N ASP A 89 -14.65 5.64 7.49
CA ASP A 89 -13.28 5.84 7.02
C ASP A 89 -12.94 7.33 6.95
N SER A 90 -13.84 8.16 6.39
CA SER A 90 -13.66 9.62 6.33
C SER A 90 -13.64 10.26 7.72
N LYS A 91 -14.49 9.78 8.65
CA LYS A 91 -14.51 10.22 10.06
C LYS A 91 -13.16 9.95 10.73
N THR A 92 -12.64 8.72 10.56
CA THR A 92 -11.35 8.31 11.14
C THR A 92 -10.23 9.26 10.71
N VAL A 93 -10.10 9.53 9.41
CA VAL A 93 -9.04 10.41 8.88
C VAL A 93 -9.18 11.84 9.44
N ASN A 94 -10.39 12.38 9.43
CA ASN A 94 -10.64 13.74 9.93
C ASN A 94 -10.43 13.85 11.45
N GLN A 95 -10.75 12.81 12.23
CA GLN A 95 -10.44 12.76 13.65
C GLN A 95 -8.93 12.73 13.91
N GLN A 96 -8.18 11.92 13.16
CA GLN A 96 -6.71 11.90 13.26
C GLN A 96 -6.09 13.26 12.94
N ALA A 97 -6.62 13.97 11.93
CA ALA A 97 -6.16 15.31 11.61
C ALA A 97 -6.44 16.31 12.74
N PHE A 98 -7.63 16.23 13.34
CA PHE A 98 -7.99 17.06 14.47
C PHE A 98 -7.14 16.76 15.71
N PHE A 99 -6.95 15.49 16.09
CA PHE A 99 -6.12 15.14 17.24
C PHE A 99 -4.69 15.64 17.07
N TYR A 100 -4.11 15.39 15.90
CA TYR A 100 -2.79 15.92 15.58
C TYR A 100 -2.70 17.44 15.72
N ALA A 101 -3.73 18.17 15.31
CA ALA A 101 -3.79 19.62 15.42
C ALA A 101 -3.96 20.09 16.88
N SER A 102 -4.82 19.41 17.65
CA SER A 102 -5.16 19.81 19.03
C SER A 102 -4.02 19.65 20.04
N GLU A 103 -3.01 18.85 19.71
CA GLU A 103 -1.81 18.66 20.53
C GLU A 103 -0.72 19.71 20.28
N ARG A 104 -0.99 20.71 19.43
CA ARG A 104 0.01 21.70 19.00
C ARG A 104 -0.31 23.09 19.46
N GLU A 105 0.73 23.84 19.80
CA GLU A 105 0.64 25.28 19.91
C GLU A 105 0.46 25.90 18.52
N VAL A 106 -0.57 26.74 18.38
CA VAL A 106 -0.93 27.36 17.10
C VAL A 106 -0.28 28.73 16.99
N HIS A 107 0.45 28.97 15.91
CA HIS A 107 1.05 30.25 15.60
C HIS A 107 0.28 30.96 14.48
N HIS A 108 0.42 32.29 14.38
CA HIS A 108 -0.38 33.13 13.48
C HIS A 108 -0.25 32.80 11.98
N ASN A 109 0.82 32.12 11.58
CA ASN A 109 1.09 31.71 10.19
C ASN A 109 0.91 30.21 9.95
N ASP A 110 0.31 29.49 10.91
CA ASP A 110 0.02 28.08 10.80
C ASP A 110 -1.17 27.82 9.89
N ILE A 111 -0.94 26.98 8.88
CA ILE A 111 -1.98 26.62 7.92
C ILE A 111 -2.21 25.12 7.85
N PHE A 112 -3.47 24.76 7.60
CA PHE A 112 -3.86 23.46 7.05
C PHE A 112 -4.22 23.62 5.57
N ILE A 113 -3.68 22.74 4.72
CA ILE A 113 -4.02 22.70 3.30
C ILE A 113 -5.05 21.60 3.06
N PHE A 114 -6.14 21.95 2.38
CA PHE A 114 -7.17 21.01 1.94
C PHE A 114 -7.22 20.95 0.42
N GLY A 115 -7.34 19.74 -0.12
CA GLY A 115 -7.83 19.54 -1.47
C GLY A 115 -9.29 20.04 -1.60
N ILE A 116 -9.80 20.20 -2.82
CA ILE A 116 -11.21 20.59 -3.04
C ILE A 116 -12.02 19.37 -3.45
N ASP A 117 -11.75 18.82 -4.61
CA ASP A 117 -12.51 17.71 -5.20
C ASP A 117 -12.36 16.45 -4.33
N ASN A 118 -13.47 15.86 -3.90
CA ASN A 118 -13.56 14.69 -3.01
C ASN A 118 -12.78 14.84 -1.69
N THR A 119 -12.40 16.05 -1.34
CA THR A 119 -11.78 16.39 -0.06
C THR A 119 -12.73 17.26 0.78
N VAL A 120 -13.12 18.43 0.28
CA VAL A 120 -14.11 19.30 0.91
C VAL A 120 -15.44 19.27 0.17
N LEU A 121 -15.43 19.22 -1.15
CA LEU A 121 -16.59 19.08 -2.01
C LEU A 121 -16.68 17.66 -2.58
N SER A 122 -17.85 17.04 -2.44
CA SER A 122 -18.09 15.68 -2.92
C SER A 122 -18.50 15.68 -4.40
N ASN A 123 -17.78 14.93 -5.21
CA ASN A 123 -18.16 14.68 -6.60
C ASN A 123 -18.92 13.34 -6.77
N ILE A 124 -19.40 12.74 -5.68
CA ILE A 124 -20.21 11.50 -5.74
C ILE A 124 -21.39 11.67 -6.69
N PRO A 125 -22.18 12.80 -6.70
CA PRO A 125 -23.30 12.95 -7.63
C PRO A 125 -22.88 12.99 -9.12
N TYR A 126 -21.65 13.36 -9.43
CA TYR A 126 -21.10 13.24 -10.77
C TYR A 126 -20.80 11.76 -11.09
N TYR A 127 -20.08 11.06 -10.21
CA TYR A 127 -19.67 9.68 -10.44
C TYR A 127 -20.87 8.72 -10.47
N GLU A 128 -21.93 9.00 -9.73
CA GLU A 128 -23.18 8.25 -9.79
C GLU A 128 -23.77 8.22 -11.20
N LYS A 129 -23.69 9.33 -11.94
CA LYS A 129 -24.16 9.43 -13.33
C LYS A 129 -23.19 8.84 -14.35
N HIS A 130 -21.94 8.59 -13.95
CA HIS A 130 -20.85 8.14 -14.82
C HIS A 130 -20.23 6.81 -14.34
N GLY A 131 -21.06 5.88 -13.82
CA GLY A 131 -20.69 4.50 -13.51
C GLY A 131 -19.59 4.34 -12.45
N TYR A 132 -19.52 5.25 -11.47
CA TYR A 132 -18.59 5.16 -10.33
C TYR A 132 -17.11 4.92 -10.72
N GLY A 133 -16.68 5.42 -11.88
CA GLY A 133 -15.31 5.32 -12.36
C GLY A 133 -15.02 4.14 -13.28
N VAL A 134 -16.02 3.40 -13.75
CA VAL A 134 -15.87 2.40 -14.82
C VAL A 134 -15.74 3.06 -16.19
N GLU A 135 -16.36 4.23 -16.37
CA GLU A 135 -16.20 5.02 -17.58
C GLU A 135 -14.86 5.78 -17.56
N GLU A 136 -14.24 5.93 -18.73
CA GLU A 136 -13.08 6.80 -18.85
C GLU A 136 -13.46 8.25 -18.49
N PHE A 137 -12.62 8.91 -17.71
CA PHE A 137 -12.83 10.29 -17.30
C PHE A 137 -12.98 11.22 -18.50
N ASN A 138 -14.10 11.95 -18.54
CA ASN A 138 -14.40 12.96 -19.55
C ASN A 138 -14.27 14.36 -18.96
N GLU A 139 -13.23 15.09 -19.35
CA GLU A 139 -12.93 16.44 -18.83
C GLU A 139 -14.06 17.43 -19.09
N THR A 140 -14.70 17.36 -20.26
CA THR A 140 -15.81 18.27 -20.62
C THR A 140 -17.03 18.08 -19.72
N LEU A 141 -17.47 16.83 -19.53
CA LEU A 141 -18.60 16.53 -18.66
C LEU A 141 -18.30 16.88 -17.20
N TYR A 142 -17.05 16.68 -16.80
CA TYR A 142 -16.62 17.07 -15.45
C TYR A 142 -16.59 18.58 -15.25
N ASP A 143 -16.14 19.33 -16.25
CA ASP A 143 -16.17 20.80 -16.23
C ASP A 143 -17.61 21.35 -16.20
N GLU A 144 -18.54 20.71 -16.92
CA GLU A 144 -19.97 21.02 -16.84
C GLU A 144 -20.54 20.80 -15.43
N TRP A 145 -20.13 19.69 -14.77
CA TRP A 145 -20.47 19.42 -13.38
C TRP A 145 -19.93 20.52 -12.43
N VAL A 146 -18.65 20.84 -12.54
CA VAL A 146 -18.02 21.90 -11.72
C VAL A 146 -18.71 23.24 -11.92
N ASN A 147 -19.06 23.58 -13.16
CA ASN A 147 -19.73 24.85 -13.50
C ASN A 147 -21.15 24.98 -12.90
N LYS A 148 -21.80 23.90 -12.50
CA LYS A 148 -23.08 23.96 -11.77
C LYS A 148 -22.92 24.53 -10.37
N GLY A 149 -21.76 24.38 -9.75
CA GLY A 149 -21.50 24.84 -8.39
C GLY A 149 -22.37 24.15 -7.33
N ASP A 150 -22.76 22.89 -7.55
CA ASP A 150 -23.73 22.16 -6.73
C ASP A 150 -23.11 20.97 -5.95
N ALA A 151 -21.79 20.86 -5.93
CA ALA A 151 -21.11 19.81 -5.19
C ALA A 151 -21.37 20.00 -3.67
N PRO A 152 -21.94 19.00 -2.97
CA PRO A 152 -22.19 19.09 -1.54
C PRO A 152 -20.89 18.97 -0.74
N ALA A 153 -20.90 19.44 0.52
CA ALA A 153 -19.80 19.21 1.43
C ALA A 153 -19.62 17.71 1.74
N LEU A 154 -18.37 17.28 1.94
CA LEU A 154 -18.09 16.05 2.68
C LEU A 154 -18.30 16.32 4.18
N PRO A 155 -19.31 15.71 4.84
CA PRO A 155 -19.75 16.15 6.16
C PRO A 155 -18.66 16.08 7.24
N GLU A 156 -17.84 15.01 7.22
CA GLU A 156 -16.80 14.82 8.23
C GLU A 156 -15.64 15.82 8.02
N THR A 157 -15.37 16.19 6.77
CA THR A 157 -14.36 17.21 6.46
C THR A 157 -14.85 18.60 6.85
N LEU A 158 -16.13 18.94 6.64
CA LEU A 158 -16.71 20.21 7.10
C LEU A 158 -16.65 20.33 8.63
N LYS A 159 -16.95 19.25 9.36
CA LYS A 159 -16.81 19.24 10.83
C LYS A 159 -15.36 19.49 11.26
N ASN A 160 -14.41 18.84 10.62
CA ASN A 160 -12.99 19.02 10.92
C ASN A 160 -12.49 20.42 10.57
N TYR A 161 -12.88 20.96 9.41
CA TYR A 161 -12.58 22.32 9.00
C TYR A 161 -13.03 23.34 10.08
N ASN A 162 -14.26 23.24 10.58
CA ASN A 162 -14.75 24.13 11.64
C ASN A 162 -13.96 23.98 12.95
N LYS A 163 -13.58 22.74 13.32
CA LYS A 163 -12.76 22.49 14.51
C LYS A 163 -11.35 23.08 14.37
N LEU A 164 -10.71 22.96 13.21
CA LEU A 164 -9.40 23.55 12.97
C LEU A 164 -9.43 25.09 13.01
N LEU A 165 -10.46 25.70 12.45
CA LEU A 165 -10.68 27.15 12.58
C LEU A 165 -10.86 27.56 14.06
N SER A 166 -11.61 26.78 14.86
CA SER A 166 -11.81 27.08 16.30
C SER A 166 -10.51 26.93 17.11
N LEU A 167 -9.54 26.15 16.65
CA LEU A 167 -8.20 26.08 17.23
C LEU A 167 -7.30 27.26 16.81
N GLY A 168 -7.72 28.08 15.83
CA GLY A 168 -6.96 29.21 15.32
C GLY A 168 -6.10 28.93 14.08
N PHE A 169 -6.19 27.75 13.50
CA PHE A 169 -5.50 27.46 12.24
C PHE A 169 -6.12 28.20 11.06
N LYS A 170 -5.30 28.69 10.17
CA LYS A 170 -5.74 29.23 8.88
C LYS A 170 -5.89 28.09 7.87
N ILE A 171 -6.86 28.21 6.98
CA ILE A 171 -7.17 27.19 5.98
C ILE A 171 -6.78 27.70 4.59
N VAL A 172 -6.06 26.85 3.85
CA VAL A 172 -5.75 27.07 2.44
C VAL A 172 -6.39 25.97 1.61
N PHE A 173 -7.16 26.33 0.60
CA PHE A 173 -7.67 25.39 -0.39
C PHE A 173 -6.73 25.34 -1.58
N LEU A 174 -6.27 24.13 -1.97
CA LEU A 174 -5.36 23.92 -3.09
C LEU A 174 -5.95 22.89 -4.06
N SER A 175 -6.32 23.32 -5.26
CA SER A 175 -6.99 22.49 -6.25
C SER A 175 -6.29 22.47 -7.60
N GLY A 176 -6.49 21.37 -8.33
CA GLY A 176 -6.11 21.26 -9.74
C GLY A 176 -7.13 21.85 -10.71
N ARG A 177 -8.26 22.40 -10.23
CA ARG A 177 -9.19 23.19 -11.06
C ARG A 177 -8.48 24.41 -11.63
N TYR A 178 -8.83 24.81 -12.85
CA TYR A 178 -8.23 25.98 -13.48
C TYR A 178 -8.81 27.30 -12.93
N LEU A 179 -8.05 28.41 -13.11
CA LEU A 179 -8.42 29.74 -12.62
C LEU A 179 -9.75 30.25 -13.17
N ASP A 180 -10.18 29.85 -14.36
CA ASP A 180 -11.49 30.18 -14.92
C ASP A 180 -12.67 29.65 -14.09
N LYS A 181 -12.42 28.69 -13.21
CA LYS A 181 -13.40 28.14 -12.26
C LYS A 181 -13.39 28.84 -10.89
N MET A 182 -12.64 29.93 -10.71
CA MET A 182 -12.47 30.60 -9.42
C MET A 182 -13.83 30.98 -8.81
N ALA A 183 -14.62 31.76 -9.56
CA ALA A 183 -15.89 32.29 -9.06
C ALA A 183 -16.90 31.20 -8.69
N VAL A 184 -17.05 30.17 -9.54
CA VAL A 184 -17.98 29.06 -9.27
C VAL A 184 -17.47 28.17 -8.12
N THR A 185 -16.16 28.00 -7.99
CA THR A 185 -15.59 27.21 -6.89
C THR A 185 -15.78 27.92 -5.55
N GLU A 186 -15.54 29.23 -5.51
CA GLU A 186 -15.78 30.06 -4.32
C GLU A 186 -17.27 30.05 -3.90
N ALA A 187 -18.18 30.24 -4.86
CA ALA A 187 -19.61 30.18 -4.61
C ALA A 187 -20.05 28.81 -4.07
N ASN A 188 -19.53 27.72 -4.67
CA ASN A 188 -19.84 26.38 -4.23
C ASN A 188 -19.30 26.08 -2.81
N LEU A 189 -18.08 26.50 -2.49
CA LEU A 189 -17.52 26.36 -1.14
C LEU A 189 -18.41 27.07 -0.10
N LYS A 190 -18.82 28.32 -0.36
CA LYS A 190 -19.74 29.08 0.53
C LYS A 190 -21.09 28.37 0.67
N LYS A 191 -21.68 27.90 -0.43
CA LYS A 191 -22.93 27.14 -0.44
C LYS A 191 -22.83 25.86 0.37
N ALA A 192 -21.67 25.19 0.34
CA ALA A 192 -21.39 23.96 1.04
C ALA A 192 -21.02 24.16 2.53
N GLY A 193 -20.94 25.41 3.02
CA GLY A 193 -20.68 25.73 4.44
C GLY A 193 -19.24 26.09 4.77
N PHE A 194 -18.37 26.24 3.79
CA PHE A 194 -17.01 26.72 3.98
C PHE A 194 -16.98 28.24 3.75
N HIS A 195 -16.81 29.01 4.79
CA HIS A 195 -16.99 30.49 4.71
C HIS A 195 -15.69 31.27 4.92
N THR A 196 -14.67 30.66 5.53
CA THR A 196 -13.42 31.32 5.93
C THR A 196 -12.22 30.56 5.43
N TRP A 197 -11.35 31.17 4.67
CA TRP A 197 -10.06 30.64 4.25
C TRP A 197 -9.05 31.76 4.05
N GLU A 198 -7.77 31.44 4.18
CA GLU A 198 -6.66 32.35 3.98
C GLU A 198 -6.37 32.53 2.48
N GLN A 199 -6.34 31.44 1.73
CA GLN A 199 -6.13 31.43 0.28
C GLN A 199 -6.96 30.33 -0.39
N LEU A 200 -7.46 30.63 -1.60
CA LEU A 200 -8.02 29.67 -2.54
C LEU A 200 -7.10 29.63 -3.78
N ILE A 201 -6.35 28.55 -3.93
CA ILE A 201 -5.33 28.39 -4.98
C ILE A 201 -5.84 27.43 -6.04
N LEU A 202 -6.10 27.96 -7.22
CA LEU A 202 -6.44 27.21 -8.43
C LEU A 202 -5.30 27.27 -9.43
N LYS A 203 -5.29 26.33 -10.36
CA LYS A 203 -4.21 26.19 -11.32
C LYS A 203 -4.29 27.24 -12.42
N ASP A 204 -3.20 28.00 -12.58
CA ASP A 204 -3.03 28.84 -13.76
C ASP A 204 -2.88 27.96 -15.01
N PRO A 205 -3.70 28.14 -16.07
CA PRO A 205 -3.57 27.36 -17.30
C PRO A 205 -2.23 27.58 -18.03
N HIS A 206 -1.56 28.70 -17.78
CA HIS A 206 -0.24 28.99 -18.34
C HIS A 206 0.91 28.37 -17.55
N LEU A 207 0.66 27.91 -16.31
CA LEU A 207 1.67 27.21 -15.51
C LEU A 207 1.87 25.79 -16.01
N ILE A 208 2.96 25.58 -16.75
CA ILE A 208 3.32 24.25 -17.27
C ILE A 208 3.97 23.43 -16.16
N THR A 209 3.26 22.43 -15.70
CA THR A 209 3.78 21.44 -14.75
C THR A 209 3.61 20.03 -15.30
N PRO A 210 4.58 19.12 -15.09
CA PRO A 210 4.54 17.75 -15.63
C PRO A 210 3.31 16.95 -15.20
N ASN A 211 2.86 17.16 -13.95
CA ASN A 211 1.74 16.42 -13.35
C ASN A 211 1.17 17.19 -12.14
N ALA A 212 0.10 16.65 -11.54
CA ALA A 212 -0.55 17.23 -10.37
C ALA A 212 0.38 17.33 -9.15
N LEU A 213 1.24 16.33 -8.94
CA LEU A 213 2.20 16.31 -7.84
C LEU A 213 3.18 17.48 -7.92
N SER A 214 3.79 17.71 -9.09
CA SER A 214 4.72 18.83 -9.32
C SER A 214 4.04 20.19 -9.15
N TYR A 215 2.80 20.32 -9.61
CA TYR A 215 2.00 21.53 -9.41
C TYR A 215 1.77 21.81 -7.92
N LYS A 216 1.28 20.81 -7.18
CA LYS A 216 0.96 20.99 -5.76
C LYS A 216 2.22 21.21 -4.92
N SER A 217 3.34 20.58 -5.25
CA SER A 217 4.63 20.86 -4.62
C SER A 217 5.08 22.31 -4.83
N ALA A 218 4.95 22.83 -6.05
CA ALA A 218 5.31 24.22 -6.34
C ALA A 218 4.41 25.22 -5.57
N MET A 219 3.12 24.93 -5.43
CA MET A 219 2.22 25.80 -4.65
C MET A 219 2.53 25.77 -3.15
N ARG A 220 2.90 24.60 -2.61
CA ARG A 220 3.36 24.50 -1.21
C ARG A 220 4.67 25.28 -1.00
N GLU A 221 5.62 25.18 -1.94
CA GLU A 221 6.84 25.99 -1.90
C GLU A 221 6.53 27.49 -1.86
N ASN A 222 5.59 27.93 -2.68
CA ASN A 222 5.16 29.34 -2.69
C ASN A 222 4.56 29.78 -1.33
N LEU A 223 3.74 28.95 -0.69
CA LEU A 223 3.20 29.21 0.64
C LEU A 223 4.31 29.30 1.70
N LEU A 224 5.29 28.41 1.67
CA LEU A 224 6.46 28.46 2.57
C LEU A 224 7.28 29.75 2.37
N ARG A 225 7.47 30.19 1.10
CA ARG A 225 8.15 31.46 0.80
C ARG A 225 7.37 32.70 1.26
N GLN A 226 6.05 32.61 1.35
CA GLN A 226 5.20 33.66 1.93
C GLN A 226 5.25 33.68 3.47
N GLY A 227 6.02 32.78 4.10
CA GLY A 227 6.20 32.69 5.55
C GLY A 227 5.14 31.85 6.28
N TYR A 228 4.27 31.14 5.56
CA TYR A 228 3.36 30.19 6.21
C TYR A 228 4.10 28.93 6.69
N ARG A 229 3.63 28.37 7.80
CA ARG A 229 4.05 27.07 8.30
C ARG A 229 2.94 26.05 8.00
N ILE A 230 3.22 25.10 7.11
CA ILE A 230 2.27 24.04 6.76
C ILE A 230 2.26 23.02 7.90
N VAL A 231 1.18 22.93 8.65
CA VAL A 231 1.03 21.99 9.78
C VAL A 231 0.39 20.69 9.32
N GLY A 232 -0.61 20.73 8.48
CA GLY A 232 -1.27 19.54 7.97
C GLY A 232 -1.73 19.68 6.53
N ILE A 233 -1.81 18.55 5.84
CA ILE A 233 -2.31 18.47 4.46
C ILE A 233 -3.35 17.37 4.41
N ILE A 234 -4.57 17.70 3.98
CA ILE A 234 -5.70 16.77 3.86
C ILE A 234 -6.08 16.67 2.38
N GLY A 235 -6.13 15.47 1.84
CA GLY A 235 -6.48 15.24 0.44
C GLY A 235 -6.95 13.82 0.17
N ASP A 236 -7.67 13.64 -0.93
CA ASP A 236 -8.19 12.35 -1.38
C ASP A 236 -7.24 11.64 -2.34
N GLN A 237 -6.30 12.35 -2.94
CA GLN A 237 -5.33 11.80 -3.88
C GLN A 237 -3.90 11.87 -3.32
N TRP A 238 -3.10 10.87 -3.61
CA TRP A 238 -1.69 10.85 -3.21
C TRP A 238 -0.89 12.02 -3.81
N SER A 239 -1.34 12.60 -4.92
CA SER A 239 -0.76 13.83 -5.48
C SER A 239 -0.95 15.06 -4.59
N ASP A 240 -1.91 15.03 -3.66
CA ASP A 240 -2.12 16.09 -2.67
C ASP A 240 -1.07 16.02 -1.56
N LEU A 241 -0.68 14.81 -1.22
CA LEU A 241 0.01 14.45 0.02
C LEU A 241 1.51 14.21 -0.17
N LEU A 242 1.92 13.74 -1.34
CA LEU A 242 3.31 13.41 -1.67
C LEU A 242 4.05 14.61 -2.28
N GLY A 243 5.35 14.41 -2.56
CA GLY A 243 6.25 15.38 -3.18
C GLY A 243 6.95 16.28 -2.17
N ASP A 244 7.64 17.29 -2.71
CA ASP A 244 8.48 18.19 -1.94
C ASP A 244 7.68 19.33 -1.26
N HIS A 245 8.39 20.12 -0.44
CA HIS A 245 7.87 21.33 0.18
C HIS A 245 6.64 21.10 1.09
N ARG A 246 6.64 19.98 1.81
CA ARG A 246 5.63 19.71 2.84
C ARG A 246 5.99 20.32 4.19
N GLY A 247 7.22 20.76 4.36
CA GLY A 247 7.75 21.13 5.67
C GLY A 247 7.75 19.92 6.61
N GLU A 248 7.47 20.15 7.88
CA GLU A 248 7.26 19.11 8.90
C GLU A 248 5.78 18.70 9.01
N SER A 249 4.98 19.00 7.98
CA SER A 249 3.55 18.73 7.98
C SER A 249 3.22 17.25 7.98
N ARG A 250 2.18 16.89 8.72
CA ARG A 250 1.55 15.57 8.62
C ARG A 250 0.51 15.55 7.49
N THR A 251 0.43 14.44 6.79
CA THR A 251 -0.52 14.24 5.69
C THR A 251 -1.64 13.30 6.09
N PHE A 252 -2.86 13.57 5.58
CA PHE A 252 -4.07 12.81 5.89
C PHE A 252 -4.78 12.44 4.59
N LYS A 253 -4.82 11.13 4.29
CA LYS A 253 -5.39 10.57 3.08
C LYS A 253 -6.86 10.23 3.28
N LEU A 254 -7.75 11.03 2.72
CA LEU A 254 -9.18 10.70 2.68
C LEU A 254 -9.44 9.53 1.71
N PRO A 255 -10.43 8.68 2.01
CA PRO A 255 -10.75 7.56 1.14
C PRO A 255 -11.30 8.06 -0.21
N ASN A 256 -10.76 7.54 -1.30
CA ASN A 256 -11.30 7.70 -2.63
C ASN A 256 -10.75 6.61 -3.58
N PRO A 257 -11.50 5.54 -3.82
CA PRO A 257 -11.11 4.49 -4.75
C PRO A 257 -11.27 4.89 -6.22
N ILE A 258 -11.92 6.03 -6.51
CA ILE A 258 -12.14 6.54 -7.85
C ILE A 258 -11.08 7.58 -8.16
N ARG A 259 -10.23 7.28 -9.13
CA ARG A 259 -9.18 8.22 -9.54
C ARG A 259 -9.66 9.15 -10.64
N LYS A 260 -9.47 10.46 -10.46
CA LYS A 260 -9.48 11.42 -11.56
C LYS A 260 -8.12 11.35 -12.28
N PRO A 261 -8.05 10.90 -13.54
CA PRO A 261 -6.82 10.98 -14.29
C PRO A 261 -6.40 12.44 -14.44
N TYR A 262 -5.14 12.75 -14.23
CA TYR A 262 -4.62 14.07 -14.57
C TYR A 262 -4.57 14.16 -16.10
N ALA A 263 -5.46 14.93 -16.69
CA ALA A 263 -5.48 15.16 -18.13
C ALA A 263 -4.19 15.86 -18.54
N ARG A 264 -3.31 15.14 -19.23
CA ARG A 264 -2.25 15.75 -20.03
C ARG A 264 -2.93 16.37 -21.25
N LYS A 265 -3.23 17.66 -21.24
CA LYS A 265 -3.25 18.40 -22.50
C LYS A 265 -1.82 18.37 -23.06
N MET A 266 -1.50 17.32 -23.82
CA MET A 266 -0.42 17.44 -24.77
C MET A 266 -0.88 18.48 -25.79
N GLN A 267 -0.41 19.72 -25.67
CA GLN A 267 -0.34 20.57 -26.86
C GLN A 267 0.39 19.74 -27.92
N LYS A 268 -0.37 19.28 -28.91
CA LYS A 268 0.22 18.75 -30.14
C LYS A 268 1.07 19.87 -30.71
N LEU A 269 2.36 19.81 -30.42
CA LEU A 269 3.33 20.51 -31.25
C LEU A 269 3.22 19.87 -32.63
N VAL A 270 2.52 20.54 -33.54
CA VAL A 270 2.39 20.11 -34.92
C VAL A 270 3.76 20.29 -35.56
N VAL A 271 4.62 19.31 -35.38
CA VAL A 271 5.78 19.17 -36.27
C VAL A 271 5.29 18.39 -37.48
N VAL A 272 4.88 19.15 -38.51
CA VAL A 272 4.64 18.60 -39.83
C VAL A 272 5.99 18.12 -40.38
N LYS A 273 6.35 16.87 -40.13
CA LYS A 273 7.31 16.15 -40.96
C LYS A 273 6.55 15.10 -41.77
N LYS A 274 6.38 15.41 -43.08
CA LYS A 274 5.97 14.42 -44.07
C LYS A 274 6.95 13.25 -44.02
N MET A 275 6.52 12.11 -43.52
CA MET A 275 7.17 10.82 -43.75
C MET A 275 6.16 9.87 -44.40
N LYS A 276 6.49 9.41 -45.60
CA LYS A 276 5.73 8.41 -46.35
C LYS A 276 5.64 7.13 -45.55
N VAL A 277 4.41 6.71 -45.27
CA VAL A 277 4.13 5.43 -44.63
C VAL A 277 4.14 4.35 -45.69
N LEU A 278 5.08 3.42 -45.58
CA LEU A 278 5.07 2.17 -46.33
C LEU A 278 4.28 1.16 -45.51
N VAL A 279 3.12 0.76 -46.02
CA VAL A 279 2.26 -0.25 -45.42
C VAL A 279 2.79 -1.62 -45.81
N PHE A 280 3.23 -2.42 -44.84
CA PHE A 280 3.40 -3.86 -45.01
C PHE A 280 2.34 -4.60 -44.18
N PHE A 281 1.42 -5.23 -44.92
CA PHE A 281 0.54 -6.26 -44.37
C PHE A 281 1.31 -7.57 -44.22
N VAL A 282 1.37 -8.14 -43.04
CA VAL A 282 1.66 -9.56 -42.84
C VAL A 282 0.51 -10.17 -42.05
N ALA A 283 -0.28 -10.96 -42.70
CA ALA A 283 -1.25 -11.87 -42.11
C ALA A 283 -0.50 -13.05 -41.52
N ILE A 284 -0.70 -13.34 -40.23
CA ILE A 284 -0.31 -14.60 -39.62
C ILE A 284 -1.55 -15.32 -39.11
N VAL A 285 -1.67 -16.51 -39.60
CA VAL A 285 -2.70 -17.52 -39.45
C VAL A 285 -2.81 -17.96 -37.98
N LEU A 286 -4.06 -18.03 -37.51
CA LEU A 286 -4.48 -18.71 -36.31
C LEU A 286 -4.24 -20.22 -36.41
N ALA A 287 -3.51 -20.78 -35.47
CA ALA A 287 -3.58 -22.19 -35.17
C ALA A 287 -4.04 -22.38 -33.71
N ALA A 288 -5.27 -22.82 -33.57
CA ALA A 288 -5.85 -23.26 -32.30
C ALA A 288 -5.27 -24.63 -31.94
N TRP A 289 -4.75 -24.78 -30.74
CA TRP A 289 -4.60 -26.09 -30.11
C TRP A 289 -5.36 -26.11 -28.79
N HIS A 290 -6.41 -26.92 -28.81
CA HIS A 290 -7.09 -27.40 -27.62
C HIS A 290 -6.24 -28.50 -26.98
N CYS A 291 -5.90 -28.34 -25.72
CA CYS A 291 -5.59 -29.47 -24.85
C CYS A 291 -6.59 -29.50 -23.70
N HIS A 292 -7.49 -30.48 -23.78
CA HIS A 292 -8.28 -30.93 -22.65
C HIS A 292 -7.38 -31.78 -21.74
N GLY A 293 -7.26 -31.39 -20.51
CA GLY A 293 -6.77 -32.22 -19.42
C GLY A 293 -7.77 -32.12 -18.27
N SER A 294 -8.62 -33.12 -18.15
CA SER A 294 -9.51 -33.30 -17.02
C SER A 294 -8.77 -34.00 -15.89
N ASP A 295 -8.42 -33.29 -14.86
CA ASP A 295 -8.04 -33.88 -13.57
C ASP A 295 -9.19 -33.69 -12.58
N HIS A 296 -9.87 -34.79 -12.32
CA HIS A 296 -10.82 -34.93 -11.22
C HIS A 296 -10.04 -35.17 -9.92
N ASP A 297 -9.85 -34.13 -9.13
CA ASP A 297 -9.47 -34.29 -7.74
C ASP A 297 -10.71 -34.21 -6.86
N HIS A 298 -11.01 -35.30 -6.20
CA HIS A 298 -12.03 -35.41 -5.18
C HIS A 298 -11.60 -34.61 -3.94
N ASP A 299 -12.21 -33.44 -3.75
CA ASP A 299 -12.05 -32.63 -2.56
C ASP A 299 -12.91 -33.21 -1.42
N HIS A 300 -12.25 -33.91 -0.50
CA HIS A 300 -12.84 -34.23 0.79
C HIS A 300 -12.88 -32.96 1.65
N GLY A 301 -14.06 -32.35 1.74
CA GLY A 301 -14.32 -31.17 2.56
C GLY A 301 -13.98 -31.39 4.05
N HIS A 302 -12.80 -31.00 4.46
CA HIS A 302 -12.45 -30.84 5.88
C HIS A 302 -12.89 -29.45 6.32
N THR A 303 -14.01 -29.38 7.01
CA THR A 303 -14.41 -28.23 7.81
C THR A 303 -13.37 -28.02 8.91
N TYR A 304 -12.56 -26.97 8.79
CA TYR A 304 -11.66 -26.57 9.86
C TYR A 304 -12.47 -25.89 10.96
N GLN A 305 -12.52 -26.47 12.15
CA GLN A 305 -12.95 -25.76 13.33
C GLN A 305 -11.99 -24.59 13.56
N ILE A 306 -12.51 -23.38 13.48
CA ILE A 306 -11.82 -22.19 13.99
C ILE A 306 -11.84 -22.36 15.51
N PHE A 307 -10.68 -22.67 16.11
CA PHE A 307 -10.56 -22.67 17.57
C PHE A 307 -10.91 -21.27 18.07
N PRO A 308 -11.70 -21.16 19.17
CA PRO A 308 -11.97 -19.87 19.75
C PRO A 308 -10.62 -19.23 20.14
N LEU A 309 -10.27 -18.14 19.46
CA LEU A 309 -9.14 -17.31 19.84
C LEU A 309 -9.33 -16.90 21.31
N ARG A 310 -8.39 -17.21 22.17
CA ARG A 310 -8.41 -16.74 23.55
C ARG A 310 -8.24 -15.23 23.52
N MET A 311 -9.31 -14.49 23.74
CA MET A 311 -9.24 -13.05 23.90
C MET A 311 -8.40 -12.74 25.14
N LYS A 312 -7.22 -12.14 24.95
CA LYS A 312 -6.41 -11.60 26.03
C LYS A 312 -6.65 -10.10 26.10
N THR A 313 -6.82 -9.60 27.30
CA THR A 313 -7.06 -8.18 27.59
C THR A 313 -5.76 -7.39 27.43
N GLY A 314 -5.55 -6.77 26.25
CA GLY A 314 -4.46 -5.83 26.02
C GLY A 314 -4.83 -4.39 26.40
N HIS A 315 -3.86 -3.57 26.75
CA HIS A 315 -4.05 -2.14 26.94
C HIS A 315 -3.84 -1.44 25.59
N GLY A 316 -4.95 -1.12 24.90
CA GLY A 316 -4.92 -0.37 23.65
C GLY A 316 -4.28 1.02 23.85
N GLY A 317 -3.30 1.36 23.01
CA GLY A 317 -2.86 2.75 22.86
C GLY A 317 -3.96 3.56 22.16
N HIS A 318 -4.01 4.86 22.38
CA HIS A 318 -4.96 5.87 21.88
C HIS A 318 -6.18 5.34 21.11
N TYR A 319 -7.06 4.68 21.83
CA TYR A 319 -8.35 4.25 21.33
C TYR A 319 -9.19 5.48 20.95
N ILE A 320 -9.64 5.53 19.70
CA ILE A 320 -10.65 6.49 19.30
C ILE A 320 -12.01 5.80 19.50
N PRO A 321 -12.78 6.19 20.51
CA PRO A 321 -14.14 5.69 20.65
C PRO A 321 -14.92 5.90 19.36
N GLU A 322 -15.69 4.92 18.91
CA GLU A 322 -16.57 4.97 17.73
C GLU A 322 -15.91 4.79 16.35
N VAL A 323 -14.65 4.38 16.24
CA VAL A 323 -14.06 3.98 14.96
C VAL A 323 -14.19 2.48 14.77
N SER A 324 -14.76 2.04 13.65
CA SER A 324 -14.83 0.62 13.32
C SER A 324 -13.42 0.03 13.11
N CYS A 325 -13.22 -1.23 13.47
CA CYS A 325 -11.94 -1.92 13.26
C CYS A 325 -11.50 -1.92 11.79
N GLN A 326 -12.46 -1.94 10.86
CA GLN A 326 -12.18 -1.85 9.44
C GLN A 326 -11.62 -0.46 9.06
N SER A 327 -12.20 0.62 9.60
CA SER A 327 -11.71 1.99 9.37
C SER A 327 -10.37 2.24 10.06
N TRP A 328 -10.17 1.67 11.26
CA TRP A 328 -8.88 1.72 11.94
C TRP A 328 -7.79 1.05 11.09
N ARG A 329 -8.05 -0.18 10.60
CA ARG A 329 -7.12 -0.90 9.71
C ARG A 329 -6.81 -0.09 8.46
N LEU A 330 -7.81 0.44 7.76
CA LEU A 330 -7.58 1.29 6.58
C LEU A 330 -6.76 2.53 6.94
N GLY A 331 -7.00 3.12 8.10
CA GLY A 331 -6.23 4.25 8.61
C GLY A 331 -4.75 3.92 8.81
N VAL A 332 -4.43 2.74 9.32
CA VAL A 332 -3.05 2.23 9.45
C VAL A 332 -2.43 2.01 8.07
N GLU A 333 -3.12 1.30 7.19
CA GLU A 333 -2.61 0.96 5.85
C GLU A 333 -2.40 2.19 4.95
N ALA A 334 -3.21 3.23 5.12
CA ALA A 334 -3.08 4.49 4.38
C ALA A 334 -2.25 5.57 5.11
N HIS A 335 -1.52 5.21 6.17
CA HIS A 335 -0.67 6.12 6.96
C HIS A 335 -1.41 7.27 7.65
N ASN A 336 -2.68 7.10 7.94
CA ASN A 336 -3.47 8.09 8.69
C ASN A 336 -3.38 7.87 10.21
N VAL A 337 -3.32 6.61 10.65
CA VAL A 337 -3.11 6.22 12.05
C VAL A 337 -1.64 5.85 12.23
N ILE A 338 -0.92 6.64 13.02
CA ILE A 338 0.52 6.46 13.30
C ILE A 338 0.77 6.55 14.80
N ASP A 339 1.98 6.17 15.22
CA ASP A 339 2.46 6.23 16.60
C ASP A 339 1.62 5.43 17.61
N TRP A 340 0.83 4.48 17.11
CA TRP A 340 0.10 3.56 17.94
C TRP A 340 1.01 2.42 18.43
N LYS A 341 0.70 1.87 19.61
CA LYS A 341 1.53 0.84 20.27
C LYS A 341 0.91 -0.54 20.22
N THR A 342 -0.40 -0.62 20.17
CA THR A 342 -1.14 -1.87 20.13
C THR A 342 -2.38 -1.72 19.25
N VAL A 343 -2.83 -2.82 18.69
CA VAL A 343 -4.16 -2.93 18.09
C VAL A 343 -5.20 -2.63 19.17
N PRO A 344 -6.28 -1.86 18.88
CA PRO A 344 -7.37 -1.69 19.83
C PRO A 344 -7.94 -3.04 20.26
N GLN A 345 -8.17 -3.21 21.56
CA GLN A 345 -8.60 -4.48 22.13
C GLN A 345 -9.85 -5.06 21.45
N ASP A 346 -10.84 -4.22 21.18
CA ASP A 346 -12.08 -4.64 20.51
C ASP A 346 -11.87 -5.08 19.05
N CYS A 347 -10.67 -4.83 18.49
CA CYS A 347 -10.33 -5.18 17.11
C CYS A 347 -9.51 -6.49 17.00
N GLU A 348 -9.16 -7.16 18.09
CA GLU A 348 -8.38 -8.40 18.08
C GLU A 348 -8.98 -9.44 17.12
N GLY A 349 -10.26 -9.76 17.31
CA GLY A 349 -10.95 -10.75 16.47
C GLY A 349 -11.04 -10.34 15.02
N TYR A 350 -11.25 -9.05 14.72
CA TYR A 350 -11.27 -8.54 13.35
C TYR A 350 -9.90 -8.65 12.69
N ILE A 351 -8.83 -8.23 13.37
CA ILE A 351 -7.47 -8.29 12.84
C ILE A 351 -7.02 -9.74 12.68
N GLY A 352 -7.29 -10.61 13.65
CA GLY A 352 -6.99 -12.04 13.56
C GLY A 352 -7.68 -12.71 12.37
N ASN A 353 -8.98 -12.47 12.18
CA ASN A 353 -9.72 -12.99 11.04
C ASN A 353 -9.20 -12.43 9.70
N TYR A 354 -8.81 -11.17 9.67
CA TYR A 354 -8.20 -10.57 8.48
C TYR A 354 -6.85 -11.24 8.16
N MET A 355 -5.92 -11.30 9.11
CA MET A 355 -4.57 -11.84 8.90
C MET A 355 -4.56 -13.33 8.52
N LEU A 356 -5.48 -14.11 9.10
CA LEU A 356 -5.64 -15.53 8.79
C LEU A 356 -6.50 -15.77 7.53
N GLY A 357 -7.21 -14.74 7.06
CA GLY A 357 -8.25 -14.84 6.06
C GLY A 357 -7.79 -14.73 4.61
N GLU A 358 -8.76 -14.93 3.71
CA GLU A 358 -8.57 -14.80 2.27
C GLU A 358 -8.30 -13.36 1.84
N GLN A 359 -8.86 -12.37 2.55
CA GLN A 359 -8.69 -10.96 2.23
C GLN A 359 -7.23 -10.53 2.32
N TYR A 360 -6.53 -10.85 3.42
CA TYR A 360 -5.10 -10.55 3.58
C TYR A 360 -4.24 -11.12 2.45
N ARG A 361 -4.55 -12.36 2.03
CA ARG A 361 -3.85 -13.00 0.92
C ARG A 361 -4.13 -12.33 -0.42
N SER A 362 -5.37 -11.90 -0.62
CA SER A 362 -5.77 -11.18 -1.82
C SER A 362 -5.09 -9.81 -1.88
N ASP A 363 -5.05 -9.09 -0.75
CA ASP A 363 -4.40 -7.80 -0.62
C ASP A 363 -2.90 -7.93 -0.90
N SER A 364 -2.23 -8.90 -0.27
CA SER A 364 -0.81 -9.18 -0.53
C SER A 364 -0.54 -9.57 -1.98
N LYS A 365 -1.44 -10.35 -2.59
CA LYS A 365 -1.31 -10.77 -4.00
C LYS A 365 -1.34 -9.58 -4.95
N ILE A 366 -2.29 -8.65 -4.79
CA ILE A 366 -2.41 -7.50 -5.70
C ILE A 366 -1.19 -6.59 -5.61
N VAL A 367 -0.65 -6.36 -4.40
CA VAL A 367 0.58 -5.57 -4.20
C VAL A 367 1.76 -6.20 -4.93
N ASN A 368 2.00 -7.50 -4.72
CA ASN A 368 3.09 -8.23 -5.36
C ASN A 368 2.93 -8.32 -6.90
N GLN A 369 1.70 -8.40 -7.40
CA GLN A 369 1.42 -8.34 -8.83
C GLN A 369 1.73 -6.95 -9.41
N GLN A 370 1.35 -5.87 -8.73
CA GLN A 370 1.69 -4.51 -9.16
C GLN A 370 3.20 -4.26 -9.16
N ALA A 371 3.91 -4.81 -8.17
CA ALA A 371 5.37 -4.77 -8.12
C ALA A 371 6.00 -5.47 -9.33
N TYR A 372 5.53 -6.67 -9.66
CA TYR A 372 6.02 -7.40 -10.82
C TYR A 372 5.67 -6.73 -12.16
N PHE A 373 4.44 -6.25 -12.33
CA PHE A 373 4.04 -5.52 -13.55
C PHE A 373 4.90 -4.28 -13.76
N TYR A 374 5.18 -3.54 -12.70
CA TYR A 374 6.10 -2.42 -12.77
C TYR A 374 7.51 -2.85 -13.17
N ALA A 375 8.08 -3.88 -12.51
CA ALA A 375 9.43 -4.37 -12.79
C ALA A 375 9.62 -4.79 -14.26
N LYS A 376 8.61 -5.41 -14.85
CA LYS A 376 8.62 -5.83 -16.27
C LYS A 376 8.72 -4.68 -17.28
N THR A 377 8.36 -3.46 -16.89
CA THR A 377 8.41 -2.29 -17.78
C THR A 377 9.76 -1.60 -17.82
N LEU A 378 10.71 -2.07 -17.00
CA LEU A 378 11.97 -1.39 -16.78
C LEU A 378 13.12 -2.03 -17.57
N ASN A 379 14.10 -1.19 -17.89
CA ASN A 379 15.36 -1.67 -18.45
C ASN A 379 16.28 -2.10 -17.30
N ILE A 380 16.65 -3.38 -17.26
CA ILE A 380 17.43 -3.99 -16.18
C ILE A 380 18.91 -3.98 -16.56
N THR A 381 19.75 -3.55 -15.63
CA THR A 381 21.20 -3.50 -15.76
C THR A 381 21.85 -4.35 -14.66
N ALA A 382 23.15 -4.61 -14.75
CA ALA A 382 23.90 -5.38 -13.76
C ALA A 382 23.90 -4.77 -12.34
N LYS A 383 23.55 -3.51 -12.18
CA LYS A 383 23.45 -2.80 -10.90
C LYS A 383 22.01 -2.46 -10.49
N THR A 384 21.01 -2.98 -11.22
CA THR A 384 19.61 -2.82 -10.85
C THR A 384 19.26 -3.66 -9.63
N ALA A 385 18.75 -3.01 -8.59
CA ALA A 385 18.42 -3.65 -7.32
C ALA A 385 16.95 -3.42 -6.92
N TRP A 386 16.41 -4.39 -6.18
CA TRP A 386 15.12 -4.33 -5.50
C TRP A 386 15.33 -4.58 -4.01
N VAL A 387 14.78 -3.70 -3.19
CA VAL A 387 14.85 -3.81 -1.73
C VAL A 387 13.61 -4.51 -1.21
N PHE A 388 13.79 -5.49 -0.34
CA PHE A 388 12.75 -6.13 0.47
C PHE A 388 13.06 -5.88 1.95
N ASP A 389 12.04 -5.59 2.72
CA ASP A 389 12.07 -5.82 4.15
C ASP A 389 11.92 -7.33 4.46
N ILE A 390 12.08 -7.74 5.72
CA ILE A 390 12.00 -9.16 6.11
C ILE A 390 10.72 -9.47 6.87
N ASP A 391 10.48 -8.84 8.03
CA ASP A 391 9.37 -9.15 8.91
C ASP A 391 8.05 -8.71 8.27
N GLU A 392 7.04 -9.57 8.22
CA GLU A 392 5.75 -9.40 7.52
C GLU A 392 5.85 -8.98 6.03
N THR A 393 7.08 -8.98 5.50
CA THR A 393 7.32 -8.73 4.07
C THR A 393 7.80 -9.99 3.34
N THR A 394 8.87 -10.58 3.82
CA THR A 394 9.52 -11.78 3.25
C THR A 394 9.20 -13.02 4.07
N LEU A 395 9.35 -12.90 5.38
CA LEU A 395 9.01 -13.90 6.39
C LEU A 395 7.81 -13.43 7.20
N SER A 396 6.93 -14.35 7.58
CA SER A 396 5.76 -14.04 8.38
C SER A 396 5.99 -14.40 9.84
N ASN A 397 5.79 -13.42 10.72
CA ASN A 397 5.75 -13.63 12.17
C ASN A 397 4.30 -13.83 12.66
N LEU A 398 3.37 -14.11 11.76
CA LEU A 398 1.97 -14.38 12.10
C LEU A 398 1.82 -15.50 13.13
N PRO A 399 2.65 -16.59 13.14
CA PRO A 399 2.59 -17.56 14.23
C PRO A 399 2.88 -16.97 15.61
N TYR A 400 3.83 -16.04 15.72
CA TYR A 400 4.12 -15.32 16.95
C TYR A 400 2.96 -14.39 17.34
N TYR A 401 2.48 -13.58 16.42
CA TYR A 401 1.42 -12.62 16.71
C TYR A 401 0.07 -13.28 17.00
N ALA A 402 -0.21 -14.45 16.45
CA ALA A 402 -1.41 -15.22 16.80
C ALA A 402 -1.43 -15.64 18.27
N ASP A 403 -0.28 -15.94 18.85
CA ASP A 403 -0.14 -16.25 20.28
C ASP A 403 -0.14 -14.99 21.17
N HIS A 404 -0.01 -13.79 20.58
CA HIS A 404 0.08 -12.50 21.27
C HIS A 404 -1.08 -11.55 20.89
N GLY A 405 -2.28 -12.09 20.62
CA GLY A 405 -3.50 -11.32 20.37
C GLY A 405 -3.45 -10.46 19.10
N PHE A 406 -2.70 -10.88 18.06
CA PHE A 406 -2.58 -10.16 16.80
C PHE A 406 -2.20 -8.68 16.96
N GLY A 407 -1.31 -8.39 17.93
CA GLY A 407 -0.80 -7.05 18.18
C GLY A 407 -1.58 -6.27 19.27
N VAL A 408 -2.55 -6.86 19.93
CA VAL A 408 -3.23 -6.25 21.09
C VAL A 408 -2.32 -6.24 22.33
N GLU A 409 -1.44 -7.22 22.47
CA GLU A 409 -0.41 -7.22 23.52
C GLU A 409 0.71 -6.22 23.15
N LEU A 410 1.26 -5.57 24.18
CA LEU A 410 2.43 -4.72 23.99
C LEU A 410 3.60 -5.56 23.48
N TYR A 411 4.33 -5.00 22.51
CA TYR A 411 5.53 -5.63 21.99
C TYR A 411 6.54 -5.96 23.10
N ASN A 412 6.96 -7.21 23.13
CA ASN A 412 7.98 -7.71 24.04
C ASN A 412 9.20 -8.17 23.23
N GLU A 413 10.24 -7.35 23.25
CA GLU A 413 11.48 -7.61 22.50
C GLU A 413 12.11 -8.96 22.84
N THR A 414 12.14 -9.32 24.14
CA THR A 414 12.72 -10.59 24.57
C THR A 414 11.93 -11.79 24.05
N SER A 415 10.60 -11.73 24.05
CA SER A 415 9.74 -12.79 23.52
C SER A 415 9.88 -12.89 21.99
N PHE A 416 9.88 -11.74 21.31
CA PHE A 416 10.04 -11.70 19.86
C PHE A 416 11.42 -12.19 19.39
N ASN A 417 12.49 -11.81 20.09
CA ASN A 417 13.83 -12.30 19.78
C ASN A 417 13.94 -13.82 19.94
N LYS A 418 13.32 -14.41 20.96
CA LYS A 418 13.24 -15.89 21.10
C LYS A 418 12.53 -16.54 19.92
N TRP A 419 11.47 -15.93 19.40
CA TRP A 419 10.79 -16.41 18.18
C TRP A 419 11.72 -16.33 16.96
N VAL A 420 12.38 -15.19 16.76
CA VAL A 420 13.32 -15.01 15.63
C VAL A 420 14.48 -16.01 15.68
N ASP A 421 14.99 -16.30 16.88
CA ASP A 421 16.11 -17.23 17.11
C ASP A 421 15.76 -18.70 16.78
N LEU A 422 14.46 -19.05 16.75
CA LEU A 422 14.03 -20.35 16.23
C LEU A 422 14.33 -20.54 14.74
N GLY A 423 14.35 -19.45 13.97
CA GLY A 423 14.58 -19.48 12.53
C GLY A 423 13.50 -20.23 11.74
N GLU A 424 12.27 -20.26 12.25
CA GLU A 424 11.15 -21.06 11.72
C GLU A 424 10.05 -20.23 11.05
N ALA A 425 10.23 -18.92 10.90
CA ALA A 425 9.25 -18.06 10.26
C ALA A 425 8.98 -18.49 8.80
N PRO A 426 7.73 -18.79 8.41
CA PRO A 426 7.41 -19.21 7.06
C PRO A 426 7.51 -18.05 6.07
N ALA A 427 7.71 -18.35 4.78
CA ALA A 427 7.63 -17.35 3.72
C ALA A 427 6.22 -16.77 3.59
N LEU A 428 6.11 -15.48 3.29
CA LEU A 428 4.90 -14.93 2.70
C LEU A 428 4.80 -15.42 1.24
N PRO A 429 3.78 -16.21 0.87
CA PRO A 429 3.77 -16.90 -0.41
C PRO A 429 3.82 -15.99 -1.63
N GLU A 430 3.14 -14.84 -1.57
CA GLU A 430 3.08 -13.91 -2.71
C GLU A 430 4.41 -13.15 -2.86
N SER A 431 5.07 -12.80 -1.75
CA SER A 431 6.41 -12.19 -1.76
C SER A 431 7.47 -13.15 -2.28
N LEU A 432 7.41 -14.44 -1.92
CA LEU A 432 8.30 -15.45 -2.48
C LEU A 432 8.11 -15.62 -4.00
N LYS A 433 6.87 -15.54 -4.49
CA LYS A 433 6.59 -15.54 -5.94
C LYS A 433 7.16 -14.31 -6.62
N LEU A 434 7.02 -13.11 -6.02
CA LEU A 434 7.60 -11.88 -6.53
C LEU A 434 9.14 -11.99 -6.59
N TYR A 435 9.76 -12.40 -5.49
CA TYR A 435 11.21 -12.60 -5.40
C TYR A 435 11.73 -13.47 -6.55
N LYS A 436 11.13 -14.65 -6.78
CA LYS A 436 11.52 -15.55 -7.88
C LYS A 436 11.38 -14.91 -9.26
N LYS A 437 10.29 -14.15 -9.47
CA LYS A 437 10.06 -13.43 -10.73
C LYS A 437 11.06 -12.28 -10.95
N LEU A 438 11.44 -11.54 -9.91
CA LEU A 438 12.43 -10.47 -10.01
C LEU A 438 13.82 -11.03 -10.31
N LEU A 439 14.21 -12.14 -9.69
CA LEU A 439 15.44 -12.84 -10.02
C LEU A 439 15.47 -13.31 -11.49
N SER A 440 14.35 -13.83 -12.00
CA SER A 440 14.26 -14.24 -13.41
C SER A 440 14.38 -13.09 -14.41
N LEU A 441 14.12 -11.83 -13.98
CA LEU A 441 14.38 -10.62 -14.75
C LEU A 441 15.85 -10.14 -14.63
N GLY A 442 16.69 -10.80 -13.83
CA GLY A 442 18.09 -10.37 -13.58
C GLY A 442 18.24 -9.26 -12.53
N ILE A 443 17.19 -8.96 -11.78
CA ILE A 443 17.20 -7.93 -10.74
C ILE A 443 17.89 -8.47 -9.49
N LYS A 444 18.81 -7.70 -8.92
CA LYS A 444 19.50 -8.04 -7.67
C LYS A 444 18.60 -7.79 -6.48
N ILE A 445 18.51 -8.76 -5.59
CA ILE A 445 17.69 -8.65 -4.38
C ILE A 445 18.56 -8.23 -3.21
N VAL A 446 18.10 -7.22 -2.49
CA VAL A 446 18.71 -6.74 -1.25
C VAL A 446 17.66 -6.80 -0.15
N PHE A 447 18.00 -7.46 0.95
CA PHE A 447 17.19 -7.45 2.17
C PHE A 447 17.71 -6.38 3.13
N ILE A 448 16.80 -5.54 3.68
CA ILE A 448 17.11 -4.54 4.72
C ILE A 448 16.10 -4.74 5.84
N THR A 449 16.56 -5.17 7.02
CA THR A 449 15.68 -5.47 8.16
C THR A 449 16.09 -4.72 9.42
N GLY A 450 15.12 -4.47 10.30
CA GLY A 450 15.37 -3.96 11.66
C GLY A 450 16.01 -4.96 12.61
N ARG A 451 16.07 -6.24 12.25
CA ARG A 451 16.72 -7.27 13.07
C ARG A 451 18.18 -6.92 13.34
N PRO A 452 18.68 -7.12 14.57
CA PRO A 452 20.06 -6.75 14.93
C PRO A 452 21.12 -7.64 14.28
N LEU A 453 22.38 -7.20 14.33
CA LEU A 453 23.52 -7.88 13.68
C LEU A 453 23.74 -9.32 14.15
N ASP A 454 23.53 -9.60 15.42
CA ASP A 454 23.68 -10.94 16.02
C ASP A 454 22.65 -11.93 15.49
N GLN A 455 21.48 -11.47 15.05
CA GLN A 455 20.47 -12.30 14.41
C GLN A 455 20.68 -12.51 12.89
N LYS A 456 21.78 -11.98 12.31
CA LYS A 456 22.03 -12.10 10.87
C LYS A 456 22.15 -13.54 10.39
N ALA A 457 22.82 -14.40 11.17
CA ALA A 457 23.04 -15.78 10.81
C ALA A 457 21.75 -16.61 10.82
N VAL A 458 20.96 -16.50 11.88
CA VAL A 458 19.65 -17.17 11.97
C VAL A 458 18.68 -16.65 10.92
N THR A 459 18.67 -15.36 10.65
CA THR A 459 17.85 -14.74 9.59
C THR A 459 18.22 -15.31 8.21
N ALA A 460 19.52 -15.39 7.88
CA ALA A 460 19.98 -15.97 6.62
C ALA A 460 19.59 -17.47 6.47
N THR A 461 19.66 -18.22 7.56
CA THR A 461 19.23 -19.63 7.58
C THR A 461 17.72 -19.74 7.37
N ASN A 462 16.94 -18.95 8.09
CA ASN A 462 15.47 -18.93 7.96
C ASN A 462 15.04 -18.54 6.53
N LEU A 463 15.65 -17.52 5.92
CA LEU A 463 15.39 -17.13 4.53
C LEU A 463 15.61 -18.31 3.57
N LYS A 464 16.70 -19.07 3.72
CA LYS A 464 16.99 -20.25 2.89
C LYS A 464 15.94 -21.35 3.08
N LEU A 465 15.57 -21.66 4.32
CA LEU A 465 14.53 -22.63 4.65
C LEU A 465 13.17 -22.22 4.08
N ALA A 466 12.86 -20.92 4.07
CA ALA A 466 11.65 -20.37 3.51
C ALA A 466 11.65 -20.27 1.96
N GLY A 467 12.75 -20.63 1.30
CA GLY A 467 12.84 -20.69 -0.17
C GLY A 467 13.49 -19.48 -0.85
N TYR A 468 14.12 -18.60 -0.09
CA TYR A 468 14.93 -17.49 -0.61
C TYR A 468 16.40 -17.94 -0.60
N HIS A 469 16.96 -18.24 -1.75
CA HIS A 469 18.30 -18.85 -1.82
C HIS A 469 19.38 -17.92 -2.33
N THR A 470 19.00 -16.85 -3.04
CA THR A 470 19.94 -15.94 -3.71
C THR A 470 19.60 -14.49 -3.41
N TRP A 471 20.56 -13.76 -2.90
CA TRP A 471 20.46 -12.30 -2.71
C TRP A 471 21.82 -11.63 -2.87
N GLU A 472 21.81 -10.35 -3.22
CA GLU A 472 23.03 -9.55 -3.34
C GLU A 472 23.56 -9.12 -1.97
N LYS A 473 22.66 -8.73 -1.05
CA LYS A 473 22.99 -8.31 0.31
C LYS A 473 21.85 -8.66 1.28
N LEU A 474 22.26 -9.01 2.51
CA LEU A 474 21.41 -9.07 3.69
C LEU A 474 21.96 -8.05 4.70
N ILE A 475 21.21 -6.97 4.94
CA ILE A 475 21.57 -5.85 5.79
C ILE A 475 20.71 -5.90 7.05
N THR A 476 21.35 -6.16 8.17
CA THR A 476 20.77 -6.17 9.52
C THR A 476 21.23 -4.91 10.28
N LYS A 477 20.45 -4.46 11.25
CA LYS A 477 20.70 -3.21 11.98
C LYS A 477 21.88 -3.31 12.92
N ASN A 478 22.89 -2.46 12.74
CA ASN A 478 23.91 -2.24 13.75
C ASN A 478 23.34 -1.36 14.86
N THR A 479 22.95 -1.97 15.98
CA THR A 479 22.29 -1.28 17.09
C THR A 479 23.13 -0.18 17.71
N SER A 480 24.47 -0.32 17.70
CA SER A 480 25.39 0.72 18.19
C SER A 480 25.45 1.93 17.27
N GLU A 481 25.54 1.71 15.93
CA GLU A 481 25.59 2.79 14.93
C GLU A 481 24.27 3.57 14.86
N TYR A 482 23.14 2.85 15.04
CA TYR A 482 21.80 3.42 14.90
C TYR A 482 21.07 3.59 16.23
N HIS A 483 21.81 3.66 17.35
CA HIS A 483 21.20 3.92 18.66
C HIS A 483 20.40 5.24 18.65
N GLY A 484 19.16 5.21 19.11
CA GLY A 484 18.27 6.38 19.15
C GLY A 484 17.78 6.88 17.77
N LYS A 485 18.07 6.19 16.68
CA LYS A 485 17.59 6.54 15.34
C LYS A 485 16.31 5.77 15.01
N THR A 486 15.39 6.47 14.34
CA THR A 486 14.15 5.84 13.82
C THR A 486 14.45 4.81 12.74
N ALA A 487 13.50 3.90 12.50
CA ALA A 487 13.62 2.93 11.41
C ALA A 487 13.71 3.63 10.03
N VAL A 488 12.98 4.73 9.83
CA VAL A 488 13.08 5.56 8.61
C VAL A 488 14.50 6.05 8.38
N THR A 489 15.16 6.57 9.43
CA THR A 489 16.55 7.07 9.35
C THR A 489 17.52 5.94 9.03
N TYR A 490 17.40 4.81 9.71
CA TYR A 490 18.21 3.62 9.47
C TYR A 490 18.08 3.13 8.03
N LYS A 491 16.85 2.82 7.60
CA LYS A 491 16.59 2.26 6.26
C LYS A 491 16.97 3.23 5.14
N SER A 492 16.75 4.54 5.33
CA SER A 492 17.20 5.57 4.39
C SER A 492 18.72 5.58 4.24
N THR A 493 19.45 5.50 5.36
CA THR A 493 20.93 5.48 5.36
C THR A 493 21.47 4.25 4.63
N GLU A 494 20.91 3.07 4.89
CA GLU A 494 21.35 1.84 4.23
C GLU A 494 21.03 1.85 2.72
N ARG A 495 19.86 2.37 2.31
CA ARG A 495 19.53 2.57 0.89
C ARG A 495 20.51 3.55 0.23
N LYS A 496 20.84 4.67 0.89
CA LYS A 496 21.86 5.62 0.40
C LYS A 496 23.22 4.96 0.20
N LYS A 497 23.69 4.16 1.18
CA LYS A 497 24.94 3.38 1.06
C LYS A 497 24.93 2.41 -0.14
N LEU A 498 23.77 1.89 -0.54
CA LEU A 498 23.62 1.07 -1.75
C LEU A 498 23.79 1.90 -3.02
N GLU A 499 23.11 3.06 -3.10
CA GLU A 499 23.21 3.94 -4.27
C GLU A 499 24.63 4.51 -4.44
N GLU A 500 25.32 4.86 -3.34
CA GLU A 500 26.73 5.27 -3.35
C GLU A 500 27.68 4.17 -3.89
N LYS A 501 27.30 2.88 -3.75
CA LYS A 501 28.00 1.74 -4.36
C LYS A 501 27.58 1.48 -5.80
N GLY A 502 26.81 2.39 -6.39
CA GLY A 502 26.37 2.36 -7.78
C GLY A 502 25.18 1.46 -8.05
N TYR A 503 24.46 0.97 -7.03
CA TYR A 503 23.18 0.27 -7.25
C TYR A 503 22.10 1.29 -7.60
N LYS A 504 21.25 0.93 -8.57
CA LYS A 504 20.01 1.65 -8.85
C LYS A 504 18.86 0.91 -8.19
N ILE A 505 18.28 1.48 -7.15
CA ILE A 505 17.11 0.92 -6.49
C ILE A 505 15.87 1.27 -7.32
N ILE A 506 15.31 0.29 -8.02
CA ILE A 506 14.12 0.50 -8.87
C ILE A 506 12.82 0.21 -8.14
N GLY A 507 12.86 -0.60 -7.08
CA GLY A 507 11.70 -0.95 -6.29
C GLY A 507 12.07 -1.22 -4.84
N ASN A 508 11.12 -0.93 -3.95
CA ASN A 508 11.24 -1.15 -2.52
C ASN A 508 9.88 -1.62 -1.99
N ILE A 509 9.85 -2.75 -1.32
CA ILE A 509 8.65 -3.38 -0.79
C ILE A 509 8.81 -3.67 0.70
N GLY A 510 7.80 -3.30 1.47
CA GLY A 510 7.75 -3.48 2.92
C GLY A 510 6.32 -3.41 3.45
N ASP A 511 6.11 -3.91 4.65
CA ASP A 511 4.83 -3.87 5.35
C ASP A 511 4.68 -2.65 6.26
N GLN A 512 5.79 -2.02 6.67
CA GLN A 512 5.76 -0.80 7.45
C GLN A 512 6.04 0.44 6.59
N TRP A 513 5.42 1.55 6.95
CA TRP A 513 5.68 2.83 6.27
C TRP A 513 7.12 3.30 6.47
N SER A 514 7.78 2.90 7.57
CA SER A 514 9.21 3.17 7.79
C SER A 514 10.13 2.52 6.76
N ASP A 515 9.69 1.45 6.08
CA ASP A 515 10.42 0.84 4.97
C ASP A 515 10.42 1.73 3.73
N LEU A 516 9.33 2.45 3.53
CA LEU A 516 8.94 3.07 2.27
C LEU A 516 9.11 4.58 2.26
N LEU A 517 9.24 5.19 3.45
CA LEU A 517 9.44 6.63 3.64
C LEU A 517 10.91 7.01 3.73
N GLY A 518 11.16 8.33 3.88
CA GLY A 518 12.50 8.90 3.98
C GLY A 518 13.15 9.12 2.61
N THR A 519 14.48 8.99 2.57
CA THR A 519 15.28 9.22 1.35
C THR A 519 15.72 7.91 0.69
N ASN A 520 16.14 8.01 -0.58
CA ASN A 520 16.67 6.87 -1.35
C ASN A 520 15.72 5.67 -1.40
N THR A 521 14.40 5.95 -1.45
CA THR A 521 13.35 4.92 -1.42
C THR A 521 13.29 4.08 -2.70
N GLY A 522 14.07 4.46 -3.71
CA GLY A 522 14.02 3.89 -5.04
C GLY A 522 12.93 4.54 -5.91
N ASP A 523 12.86 4.10 -7.18
CA ASP A 523 11.95 4.68 -8.17
C ASP A 523 10.47 4.44 -7.81
N ARG A 524 10.15 3.33 -7.12
CA ARG A 524 8.79 2.99 -6.69
C ARG A 524 8.76 2.14 -5.43
N THR A 525 7.80 2.44 -4.56
CA THR A 525 7.55 1.73 -3.31
C THR A 525 6.24 0.94 -3.36
N PHE A 526 6.17 -0.16 -2.59
CA PHE A 526 5.03 -1.06 -2.50
C PHE A 526 4.76 -1.41 -1.04
N LYS A 527 3.56 -1.06 -0.55
CA LYS A 527 3.13 -1.28 0.84
C LYS A 527 2.35 -2.59 0.93
N LEU A 528 2.93 -3.58 1.59
CA LEU A 528 2.20 -4.79 1.99
C LEU A 528 1.27 -4.49 3.17
N PRO A 529 0.13 -5.18 3.28
CA PRO A 529 -0.74 -4.99 4.42
C PRO A 529 -0.14 -5.61 5.69
N ASP A 530 -0.13 -4.86 6.77
CA ASP A 530 0.13 -5.34 8.12
C ASP A 530 -0.44 -4.37 9.17
N PRO A 531 -1.56 -4.71 9.80
CA PRO A 531 -2.15 -3.93 10.88
C PRO A 531 -1.80 -4.43 12.28
N MET A 532 -0.83 -5.33 12.45
CA MET A 532 -0.54 -5.94 13.76
C MET A 532 0.43 -5.14 14.62
N TYR A 533 1.29 -4.33 14.01
CA TYR A 533 2.23 -3.46 14.73
C TYR A 533 2.59 -2.23 13.91
N TYR A 534 3.24 -1.27 14.58
CA TYR A 534 3.71 -0.03 13.96
C TYR A 534 5.17 0.23 14.31
N ILE A 535 5.98 0.52 13.29
CA ILE A 535 7.39 0.89 13.42
C ILE A 535 7.60 2.31 12.85
N SER A 536 8.02 3.25 13.73
CA SER A 536 8.26 4.65 13.39
C SER A 536 9.60 4.90 12.66
#